data_151f9482dc794a7f2365ff1aaa78fa6b
#
_entry.id   151f9482dc794a7f2365ff1aaa78fa6b
#
_cell.length_a   1.000
_cell.length_b   1.000
_cell.length_c   1.000
_cell.angle_alpha   90.00
_cell.angle_beta   90.00
_cell.angle_gamma   90.00
#
_symmetry.space_group_name_H-M   'P 1'
#
loop_
_entity.id
_entity.type
_entity.pdbx_description
1 polymer ?
#
loop_
_entity_poly.entity_id
_entity_poly.type
_entity_poly.pdbx_seq_one_letter_code
_entity_poly.pdbx_strand_id
1 'polypeptide(L)'
;LAHKVGIVDMQSIYQQIPQMAKIEQQLQTEFAERRQELEKLQGDIRFEAEKYKRESATMSEEQKTSLEGKIRDMQKQLAEKGRPLEQEIKARQNQELAKVQKLIIATIESVAKKGKFDEVKVKETTIYFNPDKVTDLSSKVVEAVSKK
;
A
#
# COMPACT_ATOMS: atom_id res chain seq x y z
N LEU A 1 18.54 -35.63 -21.37
CA LEU A 1 17.45 -34.70 -21.41
C LEU A 1 17.90 -33.32 -20.90
N ALA A 2 17.60 -32.29 -21.67
CA ALA A 2 18.02 -30.93 -21.33
C ALA A 2 17.26 -30.43 -20.08
N HIS A 3 17.99 -29.78 -19.18
CA HIS A 3 17.45 -29.08 -18.03
C HIS A 3 16.69 -27.83 -18.53
N LYS A 4 15.43 -27.74 -18.23
CA LYS A 4 14.57 -26.66 -18.72
C LYS A 4 14.39 -25.58 -17.66
N VAL A 5 14.84 -24.37 -17.95
CA VAL A 5 14.85 -23.25 -17.02
C VAL A 5 13.95 -22.14 -17.50
N GLY A 6 13.10 -21.63 -16.60
CA GLY A 6 12.31 -20.44 -16.81
C GLY A 6 12.82 -19.28 -15.97
N ILE A 7 12.38 -18.07 -16.33
CA ILE A 7 12.68 -16.87 -15.56
C ILE A 7 11.42 -16.02 -15.47
N VAL A 8 11.25 -15.30 -14.37
CA VAL A 8 10.15 -14.37 -14.14
C VAL A 8 10.67 -13.02 -13.68
N ASP A 9 10.07 -11.97 -14.20
CA ASP A 9 10.27 -10.60 -13.77
C ASP A 9 9.20 -10.26 -12.74
N MET A 10 9.53 -10.33 -11.46
CA MET A 10 8.56 -10.13 -10.37
C MET A 10 8.00 -8.72 -10.38
N GLN A 11 8.83 -7.71 -10.61
CA GLN A 11 8.39 -6.31 -10.68
C GLN A 11 7.35 -6.12 -11.78
N SER A 12 7.62 -6.65 -12.95
CA SER A 12 6.70 -6.59 -14.10
C SER A 12 5.38 -7.31 -13.79
N ILE A 13 5.43 -8.45 -13.12
CA ILE A 13 4.22 -9.20 -12.72
C ILE A 13 3.36 -8.33 -11.79
N TYR A 14 3.93 -7.77 -10.73
CA TYR A 14 3.20 -6.91 -9.80
C TYR A 14 2.59 -5.69 -10.49
N GLN A 15 3.28 -5.10 -11.46
CA GLN A 15 2.79 -3.93 -12.19
C GLN A 15 1.61 -4.25 -13.10
N GLN A 16 1.51 -5.48 -13.60
CA GLN A 16 0.54 -5.84 -14.61
C GLN A 16 -0.69 -6.57 -14.10
N ILE A 17 -0.65 -7.16 -12.92
CA ILE A 17 -1.79 -7.91 -12.37
C ILE A 17 -2.86 -6.94 -11.81
N PRO A 18 -4.17 -7.24 -12.03
CA PRO A 18 -5.25 -6.37 -11.55
C PRO A 18 -5.44 -6.39 -10.03
N GLN A 19 -4.93 -7.40 -9.34
CA GLN A 19 -5.08 -7.54 -7.90
C GLN A 19 -4.49 -6.36 -7.13
N MET A 20 -3.41 -5.75 -7.63
CA MET A 20 -2.78 -4.62 -6.94
C MET A 20 -3.68 -3.38 -6.90
N ALA A 21 -4.32 -3.06 -8.03
CA ALA A 21 -5.28 -1.96 -8.08
C ALA A 21 -6.53 -2.23 -7.23
N LYS A 22 -6.97 -3.48 -7.19
CA LYS A 22 -8.09 -3.91 -6.33
C LYS A 22 -7.79 -3.71 -4.85
N ILE A 23 -6.59 -4.09 -4.41
CA ILE A 23 -6.16 -3.91 -3.03
C ILE A 23 -6.16 -2.44 -2.66
N GLU A 24 -5.59 -1.59 -3.50
CA GLU A 24 -5.56 -0.15 -3.27
C GLU A 24 -6.97 0.43 -3.10
N GLN A 25 -7.87 0.09 -4.02
CA GLN A 25 -9.25 0.53 -3.97
C GLN A 25 -9.98 0.03 -2.72
N GLN A 26 -9.78 -1.24 -2.37
CA GLN A 26 -10.38 -1.86 -1.19
C GLN A 26 -9.93 -1.16 0.09
N LEU A 27 -8.63 -0.86 0.21
CA LEU A 27 -8.09 -0.16 1.38
C LEU A 27 -8.56 1.28 1.45
N GLN A 28 -8.67 1.98 0.32
CA GLN A 28 -9.24 3.32 0.29
C GLN A 28 -10.67 3.33 0.83
N THR A 29 -11.50 2.37 0.41
CA THR A 29 -12.87 2.25 0.87
C THR A 29 -12.94 1.89 2.36
N GLU A 30 -12.12 0.94 2.79
CA GLU A 30 -12.09 0.45 4.18
C GLU A 30 -11.74 1.57 5.17
N PHE A 31 -10.83 2.47 4.80
CA PHE A 31 -10.34 3.52 5.69
C PHE A 31 -10.89 4.92 5.37
N ALA A 32 -11.84 5.03 4.44
CA ALA A 32 -12.35 6.33 3.98
C ALA A 32 -12.97 7.17 5.09
N GLU A 33 -13.80 6.59 5.94
CA GLU A 33 -14.46 7.32 7.04
C GLU A 33 -13.45 7.88 8.04
N ARG A 34 -12.49 7.06 8.42
CA ARG A 34 -11.46 7.46 9.40
C ARG A 34 -10.54 8.54 8.82
N ARG A 35 -10.23 8.46 7.53
CA ARG A 35 -9.45 9.52 6.86
C ARG A 35 -10.23 10.83 6.80
N GLN A 36 -11.52 10.79 6.49
CA GLN A 36 -12.38 11.98 6.47
C GLN A 36 -12.48 12.61 7.87
N GLU A 37 -12.60 11.80 8.92
CA GLU A 37 -12.60 12.28 10.29
C GLU A 37 -11.32 13.06 10.61
N LEU A 38 -10.17 12.53 10.21
CA LEU A 38 -8.88 13.21 10.42
C LEU A 38 -8.75 14.48 9.60
N GLU A 39 -9.21 14.48 8.35
CA GLU A 39 -9.23 15.68 7.50
C GLU A 39 -10.08 16.78 8.10
N LYS A 40 -11.25 16.42 8.62
CA LYS A 40 -12.14 17.35 9.30
C LYS A 40 -11.45 17.94 10.54
N LEU A 41 -10.82 17.09 11.33
CA LEU A 41 -10.10 17.53 12.54
C LEU A 41 -8.94 18.46 12.19
N GLN A 42 -8.18 18.18 11.13
CA GLN A 42 -7.13 19.05 10.63
C GLN A 42 -7.69 20.40 10.19
N GLY A 43 -8.84 20.39 9.50
CA GLY A 43 -9.52 21.62 9.08
C GLY A 43 -9.99 22.45 10.27
N ASP A 44 -10.54 21.79 11.30
CA ASP A 44 -10.99 22.47 12.51
C ASP A 44 -9.82 23.09 13.29
N ILE A 45 -8.70 22.39 13.38
CA ILE A 45 -7.46 22.91 13.99
C ILE A 45 -7.00 24.15 13.24
N ARG A 46 -6.95 24.09 11.92
CA ARG A 46 -6.55 25.22 11.09
C ARG A 46 -7.46 26.42 11.29
N PHE A 47 -8.77 26.17 11.32
CA PHE A 47 -9.77 27.21 11.56
C PHE A 47 -9.56 27.91 12.90
N GLU A 48 -9.39 27.14 13.98
CA GLU A 48 -9.18 27.70 15.31
C GLU A 48 -7.83 28.42 15.44
N ALA A 49 -6.78 27.89 14.81
CA ALA A 49 -5.47 28.53 14.80
C ALA A 49 -5.49 29.87 14.05
N GLU A 50 -6.18 29.95 12.93
CA GLU A 50 -6.36 31.18 12.17
C GLU A 50 -7.19 32.20 12.95
N LYS A 51 -8.22 31.75 13.65
CA LYS A 51 -9.02 32.59 14.54
C LYS A 51 -8.17 33.18 15.66
N TYR A 52 -7.34 32.36 16.30
CA TYR A 52 -6.41 32.83 17.33
C TYR A 52 -5.46 33.86 16.78
N LYS A 53 -4.84 33.61 15.64
CA LYS A 53 -3.92 34.56 15.00
C LYS A 53 -4.58 35.89 14.68
N ARG A 54 -5.83 35.84 14.21
CA ARG A 54 -6.57 37.03 13.77
C ARG A 54 -7.13 37.85 14.93
N GLU A 55 -7.61 37.19 15.98
CA GLU A 55 -8.42 37.79 17.03
C GLU A 55 -7.74 37.88 18.40
N SER A 56 -6.56 37.26 18.60
CA SER A 56 -5.92 37.17 19.93
C SER A 56 -5.66 38.51 20.59
N ALA A 57 -5.35 39.56 19.80
CA ALA A 57 -5.07 40.92 20.30
C ALA A 57 -6.27 41.54 21.01
N THR A 58 -7.50 41.15 20.67
CA THR A 58 -8.74 41.65 21.23
C THR A 58 -9.39 40.69 22.24
N MET A 59 -8.79 39.51 22.45
CA MET A 59 -9.29 38.55 23.41
C MET A 59 -8.81 38.83 24.82
N SER A 60 -9.63 38.47 25.82
CA SER A 60 -9.21 38.44 27.22
C SER A 60 -8.18 37.31 27.41
N GLU A 61 -7.42 37.36 28.49
CA GLU A 61 -6.47 36.29 28.84
C GLU A 61 -7.18 34.95 29.01
N GLU A 62 -8.38 34.95 29.60
CA GLU A 62 -9.20 33.74 29.76
C GLU A 62 -9.62 33.15 28.41
N GLN A 63 -10.05 34.00 27.49
CA GLN A 63 -10.44 33.56 26.13
C GLN A 63 -9.25 33.00 25.37
N LYS A 64 -8.07 33.67 25.44
CA LYS A 64 -6.85 33.17 24.81
C LYS A 64 -6.46 31.79 25.35
N THR A 65 -6.43 31.65 26.69
CA THR A 65 -6.08 30.40 27.35
C THR A 65 -7.04 29.27 26.97
N SER A 66 -8.34 29.58 26.93
CA SER A 66 -9.36 28.61 26.52
C SER A 66 -9.15 28.15 25.07
N LEU A 67 -8.90 29.08 24.13
CA LEU A 67 -8.70 28.75 22.73
C LEU A 67 -7.39 27.97 22.50
N GLU A 68 -6.31 28.38 23.17
CA GLU A 68 -5.04 27.65 23.16
C GLU A 68 -5.20 26.21 23.63
N GLY A 69 -5.94 26.03 24.74
CA GLY A 69 -6.25 24.72 25.28
C GLY A 69 -7.06 23.86 24.30
N LYS A 70 -8.06 24.47 23.65
CA LYS A 70 -8.88 23.79 22.65
C LYS A 70 -8.02 23.30 21.47
N ILE A 71 -7.16 24.18 20.95
CA ILE A 71 -6.26 23.83 19.84
C ILE A 71 -5.33 22.68 20.25
N ARG A 72 -4.74 22.77 21.43
CA ARG A 72 -3.84 21.73 21.96
C ARG A 72 -4.55 20.38 22.10
N ASP A 73 -5.78 20.38 22.61
CA ASP A 73 -6.58 19.15 22.77
C ASP A 73 -6.92 18.54 21.41
N MET A 74 -7.26 19.38 20.43
CA MET A 74 -7.54 18.92 19.06
C MET A 74 -6.29 18.33 18.41
N GLN A 75 -5.13 18.95 18.59
CA GLN A 75 -3.86 18.43 18.09
C GLN A 75 -3.51 17.07 18.73
N LYS A 76 -3.78 16.93 20.03
CA LYS A 76 -3.61 15.67 20.74
C LYS A 76 -4.52 14.59 20.19
N GLN A 77 -5.80 14.91 19.96
CA GLN A 77 -6.75 13.99 19.34
C GLN A 77 -6.29 13.56 17.96
N LEU A 78 -5.78 14.51 17.17
CA LEU A 78 -5.26 14.21 15.82
C LEU A 78 -4.12 13.20 15.88
N ALA A 79 -3.18 13.38 16.78
CA ALA A 79 -2.06 12.47 16.97
C ALA A 79 -2.53 11.08 17.48
N GLU A 80 -3.43 11.05 18.44
CA GLU A 80 -3.96 9.81 19.03
C GLU A 80 -4.77 8.98 18.06
N LYS A 81 -5.45 9.61 17.10
CA LYS A 81 -6.23 8.93 16.06
C LYS A 81 -5.42 8.66 14.80
N GLY A 82 -4.50 9.57 14.47
CA GLY A 82 -3.73 9.47 13.23
C GLY A 82 -2.68 8.38 13.24
N ARG A 83 -1.94 8.25 14.32
CA ARG A 83 -0.87 7.24 14.42
C ARG A 83 -1.39 5.80 14.34
N PRO A 84 -2.43 5.42 15.11
CA PRO A 84 -2.99 4.08 14.97
C PRO A 84 -3.56 3.81 13.57
N LEU A 85 -4.16 4.82 12.95
CA LEU A 85 -4.69 4.69 11.59
C LEU A 85 -3.59 4.37 10.59
N GLU A 86 -2.47 5.12 10.62
CA GLU A 86 -1.34 4.86 9.73
C GLU A 86 -0.76 3.46 9.93
N GLN A 87 -0.61 3.04 11.19
CA GLN A 87 -0.10 1.71 11.51
C GLN A 87 -1.04 0.61 11.01
N GLU A 88 -2.34 0.80 11.16
CA GLU A 88 -3.35 -0.16 10.74
C GLU A 88 -3.41 -0.26 9.21
N ILE A 89 -3.35 0.86 8.50
CA ILE A 89 -3.30 0.87 7.03
C ILE A 89 -2.07 0.11 6.55
N LYS A 90 -0.91 0.38 7.15
CA LYS A 90 0.34 -0.30 6.78
C LYS A 90 0.26 -1.80 7.02
N ALA A 91 -0.28 -2.20 8.17
CA ALA A 91 -0.46 -3.62 8.50
C ALA A 91 -1.40 -4.31 7.51
N ARG A 92 -2.50 -3.64 7.12
CA ARG A 92 -3.42 -4.15 6.13
C ARG A 92 -2.79 -4.26 4.75
N GLN A 93 -2.01 -3.26 4.33
CA GLN A 93 -1.25 -3.31 3.07
C GLN A 93 -0.32 -4.51 3.03
N ASN A 94 0.45 -4.71 4.10
CA ASN A 94 1.40 -5.83 4.19
C ASN A 94 0.67 -7.18 4.15
N GLN A 95 -0.47 -7.28 4.81
CA GLN A 95 -1.29 -8.48 4.83
C GLN A 95 -1.80 -8.83 3.42
N GLU A 96 -2.31 -7.83 2.70
CA GLU A 96 -2.82 -8.05 1.34
C GLU A 96 -1.69 -8.35 0.35
N LEU A 97 -0.55 -7.68 0.48
CA LEU A 97 0.64 -7.96 -0.34
C LEU A 97 1.14 -9.39 -0.13
N ALA A 98 1.13 -9.88 1.11
CA ALA A 98 1.53 -11.26 1.41
C ALA A 98 0.61 -12.28 0.72
N LYS A 99 -0.69 -12.00 0.66
CA LYS A 99 -1.65 -12.85 -0.06
C LYS A 99 -1.36 -12.89 -1.56
N VAL A 100 -1.08 -11.73 -2.15
CA VAL A 100 -0.74 -11.64 -3.58
C VAL A 100 0.57 -12.38 -3.87
N GLN A 101 1.56 -12.21 -3.02
CA GLN A 101 2.84 -12.91 -3.17
C GLN A 101 2.65 -14.45 -3.19
N LYS A 102 1.86 -14.96 -2.27
CA LYS A 102 1.54 -16.39 -2.23
C LYS A 102 0.83 -16.83 -3.51
N LEU A 103 -0.12 -16.03 -3.98
CA LEU A 103 -0.85 -16.30 -5.22
C LEU A 103 0.09 -16.35 -6.42
N ILE A 104 1.01 -15.39 -6.53
CA ILE A 104 1.98 -15.34 -7.62
C ILE A 104 2.89 -16.57 -7.58
N ILE A 105 3.43 -16.91 -6.42
CA ILE A 105 4.34 -18.05 -6.27
C ILE A 105 3.62 -19.35 -6.63
N ALA A 106 2.39 -19.57 -6.14
CA ALA A 106 1.60 -20.74 -6.46
C ALA A 106 1.29 -20.82 -7.96
N THR A 107 1.04 -19.67 -8.58
CA THR A 107 0.77 -19.61 -10.03
C THR A 107 2.03 -19.89 -10.84
N ILE A 108 3.20 -19.40 -10.40
CA ILE A 108 4.50 -19.70 -11.04
C ILE A 108 4.72 -21.22 -11.02
N GLU A 109 4.50 -21.87 -9.88
CA GLU A 109 4.64 -23.31 -9.76
C GLU A 109 3.69 -24.06 -10.72
N SER A 110 2.44 -23.62 -10.81
CA SER A 110 1.46 -24.21 -11.71
C SER A 110 1.87 -24.07 -13.17
N VAL A 111 2.29 -22.88 -13.59
CA VAL A 111 2.75 -22.60 -14.95
C VAL A 111 4.00 -23.43 -15.26
N ALA A 112 4.92 -23.51 -14.32
CA ALA A 112 6.16 -24.28 -14.47
C ALA A 112 5.88 -25.75 -14.66
N LYS A 113 5.01 -26.33 -13.84
CA LYS A 113 4.63 -27.75 -13.94
C LYS A 113 3.96 -28.07 -15.26
N LYS A 114 3.03 -27.22 -15.70
CA LYS A 114 2.36 -27.41 -17.01
C LYS A 114 3.33 -27.35 -18.17
N GLY A 115 4.31 -26.46 -18.09
CA GLY A 115 5.34 -26.30 -19.12
C GLY A 115 6.50 -27.27 -18.98
N LYS A 116 6.50 -28.12 -17.97
CA LYS A 116 7.56 -29.10 -17.67
C LYS A 116 8.92 -28.43 -17.46
N PHE A 117 8.94 -27.30 -16.79
CA PHE A 117 10.17 -26.63 -16.37
C PHE A 117 10.77 -27.30 -15.16
N ASP A 118 12.09 -27.39 -15.12
CA ASP A 118 12.83 -27.98 -14.01
C ASP A 118 13.08 -26.98 -12.90
N GLU A 119 13.24 -25.70 -13.27
CA GLU A 119 13.34 -24.62 -12.30
C GLU A 119 12.87 -23.30 -12.92
N VAL A 120 12.48 -22.36 -12.06
CA VAL A 120 12.17 -20.97 -12.45
C VAL A 120 12.94 -20.03 -11.54
N LYS A 121 13.70 -19.13 -12.13
CA LYS A 121 14.52 -18.14 -11.42
C LYS A 121 13.88 -16.76 -11.48
N VAL A 122 14.26 -15.91 -10.53
CA VAL A 122 13.82 -14.52 -10.48
C VAL A 122 14.82 -13.65 -11.22
N LYS A 123 14.33 -12.85 -12.15
CA LYS A 123 15.16 -11.98 -13.01
C LYS A 123 15.95 -10.96 -12.17
N GLU A 124 15.31 -10.41 -11.14
CA GLU A 124 15.90 -9.36 -10.29
C GLU A 124 17.16 -9.82 -9.55
N THR A 125 17.29 -11.11 -9.31
CA THR A 125 18.46 -11.70 -8.61
C THR A 125 19.39 -12.48 -9.56
N THR A 126 19.13 -12.42 -10.86
CA THR A 126 19.91 -13.12 -11.88
C THR A 126 20.79 -12.12 -12.62
N ILE A 127 22.11 -12.30 -12.53
CA ILE A 127 23.07 -11.39 -13.17
C ILE A 127 23.02 -11.51 -14.69
N TYR A 128 22.92 -12.75 -15.18
CA TYR A 128 22.88 -13.04 -16.61
C TYR A 128 22.08 -14.30 -16.90
N PHE A 129 21.37 -14.28 -18.01
CA PHE A 129 20.75 -15.48 -18.59
C PHE A 129 20.77 -15.36 -20.12
N ASN A 130 20.89 -16.49 -20.80
CA ASN A 130 20.81 -16.55 -22.24
C ASN A 130 19.34 -16.64 -22.67
N PRO A 131 18.77 -15.60 -23.33
CA PRO A 131 17.34 -15.59 -23.69
C PRO A 131 16.97 -16.66 -24.72
N ASP A 132 17.96 -17.24 -25.42
CA ASP A 132 17.71 -18.34 -26.36
C ASP A 132 17.50 -19.69 -25.66
N LYS A 133 17.98 -19.80 -24.40
CA LYS A 133 17.94 -21.05 -23.63
C LYS A 133 17.01 -21.00 -22.42
N VAL A 134 16.73 -19.83 -21.92
CA VAL A 134 15.88 -19.61 -20.73
C VAL A 134 14.59 -18.93 -21.20
N THR A 135 13.46 -19.50 -20.81
CA THR A 135 12.14 -19.01 -21.20
C THR A 135 11.61 -18.02 -20.18
N ASP A 136 11.24 -16.82 -20.65
CA ASP A 136 10.56 -15.84 -19.81
C ASP A 136 9.09 -16.23 -19.65
N LEU A 137 8.68 -16.52 -18.42
CA LEU A 137 7.33 -16.95 -18.09
C LEU A 137 6.46 -15.81 -17.56
N SER A 138 6.99 -14.58 -17.50
CA SER A 138 6.29 -13.45 -16.86
C SER A 138 4.89 -13.22 -17.43
N SER A 139 4.74 -13.17 -18.76
CA SER A 139 3.45 -12.93 -19.41
C SER A 139 2.43 -14.03 -19.13
N LYS A 140 2.87 -15.29 -19.13
CA LYS A 140 2.01 -16.43 -18.81
C LYS A 140 1.55 -16.39 -17.36
N VAL A 141 2.44 -16.00 -16.46
CA VAL A 141 2.13 -15.87 -15.03
C VAL A 141 1.13 -14.72 -14.82
N VAL A 142 1.36 -13.55 -15.44
CA VAL A 142 0.42 -12.41 -15.39
C VAL A 142 -0.97 -12.84 -15.87
N GLU A 143 -1.06 -13.52 -17.00
CA GLU A 143 -2.33 -14.00 -17.53
C GLU A 143 -3.02 -14.95 -16.55
N ALA A 144 -2.29 -15.92 -16.02
CA ALA A 144 -2.85 -16.91 -15.10
C ALA A 144 -3.29 -16.30 -13.76
N VAL A 145 -2.51 -15.38 -13.19
CA VAL A 145 -2.85 -14.66 -11.95
C VAL A 145 -4.08 -13.78 -12.17
N SER A 146 -4.15 -13.10 -13.32
CA SER A 146 -5.24 -12.16 -13.63
C SER A 146 -6.61 -12.84 -13.72
N LYS A 147 -6.65 -14.15 -13.96
CA LYS A 147 -7.89 -14.93 -14.01
C LYS A 147 -8.40 -15.34 -12.63
N LYS A 148 -7.61 -15.14 -11.61
CA LYS A 148 -7.93 -15.51 -10.22
C LYS A 148 -8.40 -14.28 -9.44
#